data_47556fae17f85e9896d4a35c6a73ec67
#
_entry.id   47556fae17f85e9896d4a35c6a73ec67
#
_cell.length_a   1.000
_cell.length_b   1.000
_cell.length_c   1.000
_cell.angle_alpha   90.00
_cell.angle_beta   90.00
_cell.angle_gamma   90.00
#
_symmetry.space_group_name_H-M   'P 1'
#
loop_
_entity.id
_entity.type
_entity.pdbx_description
1 polymer ?
#
loop_
_entity_poly.entity_id
_entity_poly.type
_entity_poly.pdbx_seq_one_letter_code
_entity_poly.pdbx_strand_id
1 'polypeptide(L)'
;MKNIAIIMGGYSSEYKISLISGNVVYQTLDKTKYNGYRIHIFKEKWVYVDANDTEFPIDRNDFSVTVNGTKITFDCVFNAIHGTPGEDGLLQAYFELL
;
A
#
# COMPACT_ATOMS: atom_id res chain seq x y z
N MET A 1 -4.89 -3.64 -17.38
CA MET A 1 -4.37 -2.49 -16.61
C MET A 1 -3.40 -2.99 -15.54
N LYS A 2 -2.39 -2.19 -15.23
CA LYS A 2 -1.45 -2.55 -14.18
C LYS A 2 -2.01 -2.24 -12.79
N ASN A 3 -1.69 -3.09 -11.83
CA ASN A 3 -2.05 -2.89 -10.43
C ASN A 3 -0.95 -2.13 -9.71
N ILE A 4 -1.31 -1.02 -9.09
CA ILE A 4 -0.39 -0.16 -8.36
C ILE A 4 -0.74 -0.21 -6.87
N ALA A 5 0.18 -0.67 -6.05
CA ALA A 5 0.03 -0.61 -4.60
C ALA A 5 0.51 0.77 -4.13
N ILE A 6 -0.39 1.54 -3.53
CA ILE A 6 -0.08 2.84 -2.96
C ILE A 6 0.07 2.64 -1.47
N ILE A 7 1.30 2.52 -1.00
CA ILE A 7 1.56 2.23 0.42
C ILE A 7 1.65 3.52 1.21
N MET A 8 0.96 3.54 2.34
CA MET A 8 0.81 4.72 3.18
C MET A 8 0.68 4.31 4.65
N GLY A 9 0.83 5.27 5.56
CA GLY A 9 0.83 5.03 6.98
C GLY A 9 2.25 5.05 7.54
N GLY A 10 2.71 3.93 8.05
CA GLY A 10 4.04 3.79 8.63
C GLY A 10 4.00 3.66 10.15
N TYR A 11 5.18 3.50 10.75
CA TYR A 11 5.31 3.23 12.19
C TYR A 11 5.59 4.48 13.02
N SER A 12 5.91 5.59 12.37
CA SER A 12 6.24 6.84 13.07
C SER A 12 5.00 7.67 13.33
N SER A 13 5.18 8.76 14.10
CA SER A 13 4.12 9.73 14.36
C SER A 13 3.67 10.48 13.10
N GLU A 14 4.40 10.36 12.01
CA GLU A 14 4.08 11.03 10.74
C GLU A 14 3.09 10.24 9.87
N TYR A 15 2.51 9.17 10.40
CA TYR A 15 1.60 8.32 9.63
C TYR A 15 0.39 9.07 9.05
N LYS A 16 -0.09 10.11 9.74
CA LYS A 16 -1.23 10.91 9.28
C LYS A 16 -0.91 11.67 8.00
N ILE A 17 0.31 12.23 7.92
CA ILE A 17 0.76 12.92 6.71
C ILE A 17 0.88 11.93 5.56
N SER A 18 1.40 10.75 5.84
CA SER A 18 1.52 9.69 4.84
C SER A 18 0.16 9.25 4.31
N LEU A 19 -0.86 9.14 5.16
CA LEU A 19 -2.21 8.80 4.73
C LEU A 19 -2.78 9.86 3.80
N ILE A 20 -2.56 11.14 4.11
CA ILE A 20 -3.02 12.25 3.26
C ILE A 20 -2.32 12.19 1.90
N SER A 21 -1.00 12.05 1.90
CA SER A 21 -0.20 11.97 0.66
C SER A 21 -0.60 10.78 -0.19
N GLY A 22 -0.78 9.61 0.42
CA GLY A 22 -1.19 8.40 -0.30
C GLY A 22 -2.58 8.52 -0.91
N ASN A 23 -3.52 9.13 -0.20
CA ASN A 23 -4.86 9.34 -0.72
C ASN A 23 -4.88 10.33 -1.88
N VAL A 24 -4.03 11.37 -1.87
CA VAL A 24 -3.89 12.27 -3.02
C VAL A 24 -3.40 11.50 -4.24
N VAL A 25 -2.40 10.66 -4.09
CA VAL A 25 -1.90 9.82 -5.20
C VAL A 25 -3.02 8.91 -5.71
N TYR A 26 -3.76 8.27 -4.82
CA TYR A 26 -4.86 7.40 -5.20
C TYR A 26 -5.93 8.15 -6.02
N GLN A 27 -6.28 9.36 -5.60
CA GLN A 27 -7.30 10.17 -6.28
C GLN A 27 -6.83 10.72 -7.63
N THR A 28 -5.54 11.02 -7.76
CA THR A 28 -4.98 11.60 -8.98
C THR A 28 -4.48 10.57 -9.98
N LEU A 29 -4.44 9.30 -9.59
CA LEU A 29 -3.99 8.22 -10.47
C LEU A 29 -4.91 8.11 -11.69
N ASP A 30 -4.32 7.91 -12.87
CA ASP A 30 -5.08 7.72 -14.11
C ASP A 30 -5.76 6.35 -14.09
N LYS A 31 -7.04 6.33 -13.76
CA LYS A 31 -7.84 5.12 -13.58
C LYS A 31 -8.20 4.44 -14.90
N THR A 32 -7.89 5.08 -16.04
CA THR A 32 -8.02 4.43 -17.35
C THR A 32 -6.83 3.55 -17.68
N LYS A 33 -5.70 3.73 -16.98
CA LYS A 33 -4.45 3.00 -17.21
C LYS A 33 -4.05 2.09 -16.05
N TYR A 34 -4.46 2.42 -14.82
CA TYR A 34 -4.00 1.77 -13.61
C TYR A 34 -5.13 1.45 -12.66
N ASN A 35 -4.99 0.33 -11.95
CA ASN A 35 -5.81 0.02 -10.79
C ASN A 35 -5.03 0.41 -9.54
N GLY A 36 -5.49 1.40 -8.81
CA GLY A 36 -4.87 1.84 -7.57
C GLY A 36 -5.42 1.09 -6.37
N TYR A 37 -4.54 0.63 -5.48
CA TYR A 37 -4.92 -0.07 -4.26
C TYR A 37 -4.29 0.65 -3.08
N ARG A 38 -5.13 1.12 -2.14
CA ARG A 38 -4.66 1.77 -0.91
C ARG A 38 -4.18 0.71 0.06
N ILE A 39 -2.89 0.68 0.34
CA ILE A 39 -2.30 -0.27 1.26
C ILE A 39 -1.84 0.48 2.49
N HIS A 40 -2.47 0.23 3.63
CA HIS A 40 -2.11 0.84 4.89
C HIS A 40 -1.13 -0.08 5.61
N ILE A 41 0.05 0.45 5.92
CA ILE A 41 1.12 -0.29 6.60
C ILE A 41 1.34 0.34 7.97
N PHE A 42 1.01 -0.42 9.01
CA PHE A 42 1.20 -0.04 10.39
C PHE A 42 1.98 -1.15 11.11
N LYS A 43 2.47 -0.84 12.29
CA LYS A 43 3.26 -1.80 13.08
C LYS A 43 2.51 -3.10 13.32
N GLU A 44 1.20 -3.01 13.58
CA GLU A 44 0.36 -4.17 13.94
C GLU A 44 -0.24 -4.87 12.74
N LYS A 45 -0.38 -4.17 11.61
CA LYS A 45 -1.09 -4.74 10.47
C LYS A 45 -0.71 -4.09 9.15
N TRP A 46 -0.75 -4.88 8.10
CA TRP A 46 -0.65 -4.43 6.71
C TRP A 46 -1.96 -4.83 6.03
N VAL A 47 -2.73 -3.85 5.53
CA VAL A 47 -4.05 -4.10 4.97
C VAL A 47 -4.30 -3.33 3.68
N TYR A 48 -5.04 -3.94 2.76
CA TYR A 48 -5.66 -3.23 1.65
C TYR A 48 -6.98 -2.63 2.16
N VAL A 49 -7.20 -1.35 1.88
CA VAL A 49 -8.44 -0.65 2.26
C VAL A 49 -9.19 -0.30 0.98
N ASP A 50 -10.38 -0.89 0.82
CA ASP A 50 -11.17 -0.67 -0.39
C ASP A 50 -11.96 0.66 -0.33
N ALA A 51 -12.77 0.92 -1.37
CA ALA A 51 -13.53 2.17 -1.47
C ALA A 51 -14.58 2.33 -0.36
N ASN A 52 -14.97 1.23 0.27
CA ASN A 52 -15.91 1.22 1.40
C ASN A 52 -15.22 1.21 2.75
N ASP A 53 -13.91 1.42 2.78
CA ASP A 53 -13.05 1.37 3.96
C ASP A 53 -13.02 -0.02 4.62
N THR A 54 -13.31 -1.06 3.87
CA THR A 54 -13.17 -2.43 4.33
C THR A 54 -11.71 -2.86 4.23
N GLU A 55 -11.18 -3.48 5.29
CA GLU A 55 -9.79 -3.90 5.38
C GLU A 55 -9.64 -5.38 5.02
N PHE A 56 -8.64 -5.67 4.18
CA PHE A 56 -8.26 -7.04 3.81
C PHE A 56 -6.78 -7.22 4.12
N PRO A 57 -6.39 -8.26 4.88
CA PRO A 57 -4.98 -8.42 5.26
C PRO A 57 -4.09 -8.72 4.07
N ILE A 58 -2.90 -8.14 4.08
CA ILE A 58 -1.86 -8.41 3.08
C ILE A 58 -1.08 -9.66 3.48
N ASP A 59 -0.88 -10.56 2.53
CA ASP A 59 0.03 -11.68 2.71
C ASP A 59 1.46 -11.17 2.52
N ARG A 60 2.22 -11.11 3.62
CA ARG A 60 3.58 -10.57 3.61
C ARG A 60 4.60 -11.49 2.93
N ASN A 61 4.24 -12.73 2.67
CA ASN A 61 5.16 -13.67 2.00
C ASN A 61 5.37 -13.29 0.55
N ASP A 62 4.31 -12.83 -0.14
CA ASP A 62 4.39 -12.47 -1.55
C ASP A 62 3.82 -11.09 -1.86
N PHE A 63 3.46 -10.33 -0.83
CA PHE A 63 2.84 -9.01 -0.95
C PHE A 63 1.62 -9.04 -1.87
N SER A 64 0.66 -9.89 -1.51
CA SER A 64 -0.61 -10.03 -2.23
C SER A 64 -1.78 -9.85 -1.29
N VAL A 65 -2.97 -9.70 -1.84
CA VAL A 65 -4.20 -9.65 -1.06
C VAL A 65 -5.27 -10.48 -1.77
N THR A 66 -6.08 -11.21 -0.98
CA THR A 66 -7.21 -11.96 -1.52
C THR A 66 -8.49 -11.22 -1.19
N VAL A 67 -9.25 -10.87 -2.23
CA VAL A 67 -10.53 -10.16 -2.11
C VAL A 67 -11.59 -11.00 -2.81
N ASN A 68 -12.61 -11.40 -2.06
CA ASN A 68 -13.71 -12.21 -2.60
C ASN A 68 -13.23 -13.45 -3.36
N GLY A 69 -12.20 -14.11 -2.81
CA GLY A 69 -11.63 -15.33 -3.40
C GLY A 69 -10.66 -15.10 -4.55
N THR A 70 -10.41 -13.86 -4.94
CA THR A 70 -9.47 -13.53 -6.02
C THR A 70 -8.17 -12.99 -5.42
N LYS A 71 -7.06 -13.63 -5.77
CA LYS A 71 -5.73 -13.16 -5.36
C LYS A 71 -5.29 -12.00 -6.25
N ILE A 72 -4.93 -10.89 -5.63
CA ILE A 72 -4.46 -9.69 -6.31
C ILE A 72 -2.98 -9.51 -6.03
N THR A 73 -2.19 -9.35 -7.09
CA THR A 73 -0.77 -9.00 -7.00
C THR A 73 -0.53 -7.65 -7.64
N PHE A 74 0.63 -7.04 -7.35
CA PHE A 74 0.91 -5.67 -7.78
C PHE A 74 2.07 -5.62 -8.76
N ASP A 75 1.92 -4.80 -9.80
CA ASP A 75 2.96 -4.60 -10.81
C ASP A 75 3.96 -3.54 -10.38
N CYS A 76 3.49 -2.54 -9.63
CA CYS A 76 4.31 -1.43 -9.15
C CYS A 76 3.88 -1.05 -7.74
N VAL A 77 4.81 -0.40 -7.03
CA VAL A 77 4.56 0.12 -5.68
C VAL A 77 4.90 1.61 -5.67
N PHE A 78 3.97 2.43 -5.20
CA PHE A 78 4.22 3.83 -4.90
C PHE A 78 4.33 3.98 -3.39
N ASN A 79 5.48 4.45 -2.90
CA ASN A 79 5.74 4.58 -1.48
C ASN A 79 5.47 6.01 -1.02
N ALA A 80 4.39 6.20 -0.26
CA ALA A 80 4.02 7.48 0.34
C ALA A 80 4.32 7.52 1.85
N ILE A 81 5.08 6.54 2.37
CA ILE A 81 5.39 6.48 3.79
C ILE A 81 6.50 7.45 4.15
N HIS A 82 6.27 8.20 5.23
CA HIS A 82 7.25 9.07 5.86
C HIS A 82 7.70 8.41 7.16
N GLY A 83 9.02 8.29 7.36
CA GLY A 83 9.58 7.65 8.54
C GLY A 83 9.65 6.12 8.41
N THR A 84 9.72 5.44 9.54
CA THR A 84 9.84 3.99 9.61
C THR A 84 8.50 3.32 9.21
N PRO A 85 8.53 2.26 8.36
CA PRO A 85 9.70 1.60 7.78
C PRO A 85 10.17 2.20 6.45
N GLY A 86 9.47 3.17 5.89
CA GLY A 86 9.76 3.66 4.55
C GLY A 86 11.09 4.36 4.43
N GLU A 87 11.43 5.22 5.40
CA GLU A 87 12.64 6.05 5.35
C GLU A 87 13.90 5.31 5.80
N ASP A 88 13.78 4.27 6.61
CA ASP A 88 14.95 3.53 7.10
C ASP A 88 15.38 2.40 6.18
N GLY A 89 14.70 2.21 5.07
CA GLY A 89 15.05 1.22 4.07
C GLY A 89 14.54 -0.19 4.32
N LEU A 90 13.92 -0.48 5.46
CA LEU A 90 13.42 -1.82 5.76
C LEU A 90 12.32 -2.24 4.78
N LEU A 91 11.39 -1.36 4.50
CA LEU A 91 10.30 -1.63 3.57
C LEU A 91 10.84 -1.76 2.15
N GLN A 92 11.81 -0.91 1.77
CA GLN A 92 12.46 -0.99 0.47
C GLN A 92 13.13 -2.34 0.27
N ALA A 93 13.88 -2.80 1.27
CA ALA A 93 14.53 -4.11 1.21
C ALA A 93 13.51 -5.25 1.07
N TYR A 94 12.38 -5.15 1.77
CA TYR A 94 11.30 -6.12 1.65
C TYR A 94 10.80 -6.22 0.22
N PHE A 95 10.53 -5.09 -0.42
CA PHE A 95 10.03 -5.08 -1.80
C PHE A 95 11.07 -5.56 -2.82
N GLU A 96 12.34 -5.32 -2.57
CA GLU A 96 13.41 -5.81 -3.45
C GLU A 96 13.51 -7.33 -3.46
N LEU A 97 13.07 -7.99 -2.39
CA LEU A 97 13.08 -9.45 -2.31
C LEU A 97 11.89 -10.10 -2.99
N LEU A 98 10.89 -9.33 -3.33
CA LEU A 98 9.72 -9.85 -4.05
C LEU A 98 9.99 -9.88 -5.56
#